data_cddbb1a13c433e5fc8907b2026098150
#
_entry.id   cddbb1a13c433e5fc8907b2026098150
#
_cell.length_a   1.000
_cell.length_b   1.000
_cell.length_c   1.000
_cell.angle_alpha   90.00
_cell.angle_beta   90.00
_cell.angle_gamma   90.00
#
_symmetry.space_group_name_H-M   'P 1'
#
loop_
_entity.id
_entity.type
_entity.pdbx_description
1 polymer ?
#
loop_
_entity_poly.entity_id
_entity_poly.type
_entity_poly.pdbx_seq_one_letter_code
_entity_poly.pdbx_strand_id
1 'polypeptide(L)'
;MKFGQVDDLDKVDFSLPTLDKITKTNLSNLTKGENLKFYFGAPGWSDIKYKGIIYPKNTPYKNFLIEYSNQFNSIEVNSTRYGTPKKHIIERWCNSVGDDFKFSMKIPQVVTHRKDINDYTAKMKTEEFISAIDQLGVKSGINFAVMAKYFKSSQFNELESFINFWPVDAPLAIEFRNPSWFENSVRREWQELFSLKNIIPVITDTPGRRDVLHFNLTNKHLFIRYVGDFNHPSDLKRIELWTNKIT
;
A
#
# COMPACT_ATOMS: atom_id res chain seq x y z
N MET A 1 4.26 -16.51 -12.17
CA MET A 1 3.68 -15.44 -13.04
C MET A 1 4.09 -14.11 -12.40
N LYS A 2 4.88 -13.34 -13.11
CA LYS A 2 5.33 -12.03 -12.63
C LYS A 2 4.14 -11.08 -12.65
N PHE A 3 3.78 -10.51 -11.50
CA PHE A 3 2.61 -9.65 -11.38
C PHE A 3 2.82 -8.36 -12.19
N GLY A 4 1.90 -8.11 -13.12
CA GLY A 4 1.88 -6.86 -13.85
C GLY A 4 2.90 -6.71 -14.97
N GLN A 5 3.63 -7.74 -15.38
CA GLN A 5 4.48 -7.70 -16.54
C GLN A 5 3.67 -7.91 -17.84
N VAL A 6 4.10 -7.23 -18.89
CA VAL A 6 3.60 -7.36 -20.28
C VAL A 6 4.80 -7.62 -21.20
N ASP A 7 4.54 -8.27 -22.32
CA ASP A 7 5.58 -8.57 -23.30
C ASP A 7 5.95 -7.36 -24.17
N ASP A 8 5.03 -6.40 -24.34
CA ASP A 8 5.18 -5.21 -25.19
C ASP A 8 4.59 -3.98 -24.49
N LEU A 9 5.48 -3.18 -23.92
CA LEU A 9 5.12 -1.97 -23.16
C LEU A 9 4.62 -0.83 -24.06
N ASP A 10 5.03 -0.79 -25.32
CA ASP A 10 4.65 0.27 -26.25
C ASP A 10 3.16 0.18 -26.64
N LYS A 11 2.54 -0.97 -26.46
CA LYS A 11 1.10 -1.21 -26.68
C LYS A 11 0.22 -0.91 -25.47
N VAL A 12 0.80 -0.57 -24.30
CA VAL A 12 0.05 -0.30 -23.09
C VAL A 12 -0.43 1.14 -23.04
N ASP A 13 -1.74 1.33 -22.87
CA ASP A 13 -2.28 2.65 -22.55
C ASP A 13 -1.96 3.00 -21.09
N PHE A 14 -1.08 3.97 -20.91
CA PHE A 14 -0.65 4.48 -19.61
C PHE A 14 -1.46 5.68 -19.13
N SER A 15 -2.57 6.03 -19.78
CA SER A 15 -3.45 7.10 -19.30
C SER A 15 -3.93 6.81 -17.88
N LEU A 16 -4.06 7.86 -17.07
CA LEU A 16 -4.58 7.74 -15.71
C LEU A 16 -6.11 7.79 -15.73
N PRO A 17 -6.78 7.02 -14.85
CA PRO A 17 -8.22 7.03 -14.73
C PRO A 17 -8.76 8.43 -14.38
N THR A 18 -9.98 8.70 -14.83
CA THR A 18 -10.71 9.91 -14.46
C THR A 18 -11.22 9.81 -13.03
N LEU A 19 -11.41 10.97 -12.38
CA LEU A 19 -12.03 11.04 -11.05
C LEU A 19 -13.53 10.73 -11.15
N ASP A 20 -13.99 9.80 -10.35
CA ASP A 20 -15.43 9.55 -10.19
C ASP A 20 -16.11 10.58 -9.28
N LYS A 21 -17.45 10.48 -9.16
CA LYS A 21 -18.25 11.44 -8.40
C LYS A 21 -17.92 11.41 -6.89
N ILE A 22 -17.71 10.22 -6.30
CA ILE A 22 -17.42 10.07 -4.87
C ILE A 22 -16.06 10.68 -4.57
N THR A 23 -15.04 10.38 -5.38
CA THR A 23 -13.70 10.97 -5.24
C THR A 23 -13.74 12.50 -5.35
N LYS A 24 -14.49 13.05 -6.32
CA LYS A 24 -14.66 14.52 -6.47
C LYS A 24 -15.30 15.13 -5.23
N THR A 25 -16.33 14.49 -4.68
CA THR A 25 -16.99 14.95 -3.45
C THR A 25 -16.03 14.91 -2.27
N ASN A 26 -15.29 13.83 -2.08
CA ASN A 26 -14.30 13.72 -1.00
C ASN A 26 -13.21 14.80 -1.12
N LEU A 27 -12.69 15.04 -2.33
CA LEU A 27 -11.73 16.11 -2.57
C LEU A 27 -12.29 17.51 -2.27
N SER A 28 -13.55 17.78 -2.61
CA SER A 28 -14.18 19.08 -2.34
C SER A 28 -14.39 19.35 -0.85
N ASN A 29 -14.44 18.30 -0.03
CA ASN A 29 -14.59 18.39 1.42
C ASN A 29 -13.25 18.56 2.16
N LEU A 30 -12.12 18.44 1.45
CA LEU A 30 -10.80 18.68 2.04
C LEU A 30 -10.59 20.18 2.22
N THR A 31 -10.07 20.57 3.37
CA THR A 31 -9.79 21.97 3.70
C THR A 31 -8.63 22.46 2.83
N LYS A 32 -8.84 23.51 2.04
CA LYS A 32 -7.75 24.16 1.30
C LYS A 32 -6.77 24.77 2.30
N GLY A 33 -5.49 24.42 2.20
CA GLY A 33 -4.41 25.01 3.01
C GLY A 33 -3.78 24.07 4.04
N GLU A 34 -4.22 22.84 4.19
CA GLU A 34 -3.42 21.84 4.92
C GLU A 34 -2.14 21.55 4.13
N ASN A 35 -0.97 21.61 4.80
CA ASN A 35 0.30 21.25 4.18
C ASN A 35 0.28 19.76 3.79
N LEU A 36 0.40 19.48 2.50
CA LEU A 36 0.54 18.12 2.00
C LEU A 36 1.82 17.50 2.55
N LYS A 37 1.68 16.31 3.14
CA LYS A 37 2.82 15.50 3.58
C LYS A 37 3.03 14.37 2.59
N PHE A 38 4.23 14.29 2.03
CA PHE A 38 4.62 13.24 1.11
C PHE A 38 5.52 12.23 1.79
N TYR A 39 5.20 10.95 1.64
CA TYR A 39 5.99 9.85 2.10
C TYR A 39 6.43 9.01 0.90
N PHE A 40 7.73 8.88 0.71
CA PHE A 40 8.32 8.11 -0.38
C PHE A 40 9.14 6.96 0.16
N GLY A 41 8.99 5.80 -0.47
CA GLY A 41 9.74 4.62 -0.10
C GLY A 41 9.72 3.53 -1.17
N ALA A 42 10.57 2.55 -0.99
CA ALA A 42 10.68 1.37 -1.82
C ALA A 42 10.15 0.12 -1.07
N PRO A 43 9.92 -1.00 -1.76
CA PRO A 43 9.40 -2.23 -1.15
C PRO A 43 10.48 -3.05 -0.42
N GLY A 44 11.15 -2.44 0.55
CA GLY A 44 12.20 -3.04 1.38
C GLY A 44 13.52 -2.30 1.31
N TRP A 45 14.40 -2.56 2.26
CA TRP A 45 15.73 -1.94 2.38
C TRP A 45 16.89 -2.94 2.26
N SER A 46 16.62 -4.23 2.22
CA SER A 46 17.63 -5.28 2.37
C SER A 46 18.26 -5.75 1.05
N ASP A 47 17.91 -5.15 -0.10
CA ASP A 47 18.46 -5.54 -1.39
C ASP A 47 19.92 -5.08 -1.51
N ILE A 48 20.83 -6.05 -1.71
CA ILE A 48 22.25 -5.79 -1.91
C ILE A 48 22.53 -4.91 -3.13
N LYS A 49 21.64 -4.89 -4.12
CA LYS A 49 21.76 -4.05 -5.32
C LYS A 49 21.70 -2.56 -5.02
N TYR A 50 21.20 -2.18 -3.86
CA TYR A 50 21.17 -0.77 -3.45
C TYR A 50 22.57 -0.22 -3.13
N LYS A 51 23.58 -1.09 -2.88
CA LYS A 51 24.97 -0.66 -2.65
C LYS A 51 25.57 -0.03 -3.91
N GLY A 52 26.09 1.18 -3.72
CA GLY A 52 26.65 1.98 -4.82
C GLY A 52 25.61 2.74 -5.65
N ILE A 53 24.32 2.61 -5.32
CA ILE A 53 23.21 3.35 -5.94
C ILE A 53 22.51 4.22 -4.88
N ILE A 54 21.92 3.59 -3.87
CA ILE A 54 21.23 4.26 -2.76
C ILE A 54 22.12 4.30 -1.53
N TYR A 55 22.88 3.22 -1.28
CA TYR A 55 23.81 3.13 -0.15
C TYR A 55 25.27 3.27 -0.64
N PRO A 56 26.19 3.80 0.20
CA PRO A 56 27.62 3.71 -0.07
C PRO A 56 28.05 2.27 -0.36
N LYS A 57 29.02 2.08 -1.26
CA LYS A 57 29.47 0.73 -1.70
C LYS A 57 29.87 -0.19 -0.55
N ASN A 58 30.46 0.37 0.51
CA ASN A 58 30.99 -0.38 1.66
C ASN A 58 30.01 -0.48 2.84
N THR A 59 28.73 -0.09 2.67
CA THR A 59 27.75 -0.14 3.76
C THR A 59 27.58 -1.58 4.27
N PRO A 60 27.78 -1.84 5.58
CA PRO A 60 27.48 -3.12 6.19
C PRO A 60 25.96 -3.40 6.17
N TYR A 61 25.57 -4.67 6.00
CA TYR A 61 24.16 -5.06 5.93
C TYR A 61 23.33 -4.56 7.13
N LYS A 62 23.89 -4.59 8.34
CA LYS A 62 23.24 -4.11 9.57
C LYS A 62 22.85 -2.62 9.53
N ASN A 63 23.48 -1.84 8.68
CA ASN A 63 23.28 -0.40 8.54
C ASN A 63 22.37 -0.03 7.36
N PHE A 64 21.87 -1.02 6.59
CA PHE A 64 21.06 -0.74 5.40
C PHE A 64 19.83 0.09 5.70
N LEU A 65 19.11 -0.19 6.80
CA LEU A 65 17.94 0.58 7.18
C LEU A 65 18.29 2.03 7.57
N ILE A 66 19.41 2.23 8.21
CA ILE A 66 19.93 3.58 8.55
C ILE A 66 20.22 4.36 7.26
N GLU A 67 20.96 3.78 6.33
CA GLU A 67 21.27 4.44 5.05
C GLU A 67 20.01 4.66 4.20
N TYR A 68 19.07 3.71 4.23
CA TYR A 68 17.80 3.86 3.58
C TYR A 68 17.02 5.08 4.11
N SER A 69 16.96 5.25 5.41
CA SER A 69 16.23 6.35 6.06
C SER A 69 16.87 7.74 5.82
N ASN A 70 18.12 7.79 5.36
CA ASN A 70 18.78 9.03 4.91
C ASN A 70 18.27 9.48 3.52
N GLN A 71 17.67 8.57 2.72
CA GLN A 71 17.22 8.84 1.36
C GLN A 71 15.69 8.90 1.25
N PHE A 72 14.99 8.16 2.10
CA PHE A 72 13.55 8.01 2.10
C PHE A 72 12.96 8.26 3.48
N ASN A 73 11.74 8.75 3.53
CA ASN A 73 11.02 9.01 4.78
C ASN A 73 9.93 7.95 5.10
N SER A 74 9.83 6.91 4.27
CA SER A 74 8.86 5.82 4.45
C SER A 74 9.35 4.54 3.79
N ILE A 75 8.74 3.42 4.15
CA ILE A 75 9.05 2.13 3.57
C ILE A 75 7.82 1.21 3.53
N GLU A 76 7.67 0.46 2.43
CA GLU A 76 6.76 -0.67 2.34
C GLU A 76 7.46 -1.93 2.88
N VAL A 77 7.01 -2.44 4.04
CA VAL A 77 7.62 -3.61 4.67
C VAL A 77 6.97 -4.89 4.15
N ASN A 78 7.50 -5.43 3.06
CA ASN A 78 6.96 -6.64 2.42
C ASN A 78 7.35 -7.95 3.13
N SER A 79 8.38 -7.96 3.95
CA SER A 79 8.80 -9.15 4.70
C SER A 79 7.71 -9.66 5.66
N THR A 80 6.86 -8.75 6.15
CA THR A 80 5.71 -9.09 7.01
C THR A 80 4.64 -9.93 6.31
N ARG A 81 4.69 -10.04 4.97
CA ARG A 81 3.85 -10.98 4.21
C ARG A 81 3.97 -12.42 4.71
N TYR A 82 5.13 -12.82 5.20
CA TYR A 82 5.42 -14.19 5.62
C TYR A 82 5.14 -14.43 7.11
N GLY A 83 4.96 -13.38 7.88
CA GLY A 83 4.63 -13.43 9.30
C GLY A 83 4.89 -12.12 10.02
N THR A 84 4.31 -11.99 11.19
CA THR A 84 4.46 -10.82 12.05
C THR A 84 5.87 -10.79 12.66
N PRO A 85 6.58 -9.64 12.59
CA PRO A 85 7.91 -9.53 13.17
C PRO A 85 7.85 -9.60 14.71
N LYS A 86 8.88 -10.19 15.31
CA LYS A 86 9.01 -10.24 16.75
C LYS A 86 9.35 -8.85 17.33
N LYS A 87 8.99 -8.59 18.57
CA LYS A 87 9.19 -7.32 19.27
C LYS A 87 10.61 -6.76 19.13
N HIS A 88 11.66 -7.54 19.39
CA HIS A 88 13.04 -7.08 19.29
C HIS A 88 13.46 -6.68 17.87
N ILE A 89 12.79 -7.18 16.84
CA ILE A 89 13.00 -6.78 15.45
C ILE A 89 12.41 -5.38 15.21
N ILE A 90 11.19 -5.16 15.70
CA ILE A 90 10.50 -3.86 15.61
C ILE A 90 11.30 -2.79 16.39
N GLU A 91 11.73 -3.09 17.60
CA GLU A 91 12.57 -2.21 18.41
C GLU A 91 13.86 -1.81 17.66
N ARG A 92 14.52 -2.77 17.01
CA ARG A 92 15.69 -2.49 16.19
C ARG A 92 15.36 -1.60 14.99
N TRP A 93 14.24 -1.81 14.32
CA TRP A 93 13.79 -0.92 13.23
C TRP A 93 13.55 0.50 13.73
N CYS A 94 12.81 0.65 14.82
CA CYS A 94 12.55 1.96 15.42
C CYS A 94 13.81 2.71 15.83
N ASN A 95 14.80 1.99 16.39
CA ASN A 95 16.08 2.57 16.80
C ASN A 95 17.01 2.91 15.61
N SER A 96 16.71 2.44 14.42
CA SER A 96 17.51 2.67 13.21
C SER A 96 17.10 3.90 12.41
N VAL A 97 15.95 4.53 12.73
CA VAL A 97 15.37 5.62 11.94
C VAL A 97 14.86 6.75 12.83
N GLY A 98 14.77 7.96 12.28
CA GLY A 98 14.19 9.12 12.98
C GLY A 98 12.67 8.98 13.21
N ASP A 99 12.10 9.86 14.05
CA ASP A 99 10.67 9.78 14.45
C ASP A 99 9.71 10.11 13.31
N ASP A 100 10.13 10.88 12.33
CA ASP A 100 9.32 11.22 11.14
C ASP A 100 9.23 10.07 10.12
N PHE A 101 10.08 9.05 10.23
CA PHE A 101 10.08 7.91 9.34
C PHE A 101 8.86 7.01 9.56
N LYS A 102 8.23 6.50 8.48
CA LYS A 102 7.03 5.68 8.55
C LYS A 102 7.23 4.26 7.98
N PHE A 103 6.86 3.27 8.77
CA PHE A 103 6.79 1.87 8.34
C PHE A 103 5.37 1.53 7.92
N SER A 104 5.16 1.25 6.63
CA SER A 104 3.91 0.71 6.09
C SER A 104 4.02 -0.80 5.99
N MET A 105 3.51 -1.52 6.99
CA MET A 105 3.60 -2.98 7.04
C MET A 105 2.50 -3.63 6.22
N LYS A 106 2.89 -4.67 5.47
CA LYS A 106 1.97 -5.49 4.70
C LYS A 106 1.34 -6.56 5.59
N ILE A 107 0.01 -6.65 5.58
CA ILE A 107 -0.71 -7.70 6.31
C ILE A 107 -0.26 -9.09 5.81
N PRO A 108 0.01 -10.05 6.73
CA PRO A 108 0.47 -11.38 6.37
C PRO A 108 -0.48 -12.10 5.39
N GLN A 109 0.10 -12.85 4.45
CA GLN A 109 -0.71 -13.60 3.48
C GLN A 109 -1.58 -14.70 4.12
N VAL A 110 -1.20 -15.17 5.30
CA VAL A 110 -2.01 -16.09 6.09
C VAL A 110 -3.35 -15.50 6.50
N VAL A 111 -3.52 -14.17 6.44
CA VAL A 111 -4.78 -13.47 6.60
C VAL A 111 -5.44 -13.26 5.23
N THR A 112 -4.75 -12.52 4.33
CA THR A 112 -5.34 -12.00 3.08
C THR A 112 -5.48 -13.04 1.96
N HIS A 113 -4.87 -14.23 2.08
CA HIS A 113 -4.88 -15.29 1.06
C HIS A 113 -5.54 -16.57 1.57
N ARG A 114 -6.49 -16.44 2.51
CA ARG A 114 -7.35 -17.54 2.96
C ARG A 114 -8.66 -17.55 2.18
N LYS A 115 -9.32 -18.72 2.17
CA LYS A 115 -10.66 -18.84 1.61
C LYS A 115 -11.67 -18.01 2.42
N ASP A 116 -11.54 -18.04 3.75
CA ASP A 116 -12.25 -17.19 4.68
C ASP A 116 -11.23 -16.31 5.43
N ILE A 117 -11.25 -15.01 5.17
CA ILE A 117 -10.35 -14.02 5.78
C ILE A 117 -10.75 -13.65 7.22
N ASN A 118 -11.86 -14.20 7.71
CA ASN A 118 -12.40 -13.97 9.06
C ASN A 118 -12.42 -15.24 9.91
N ASP A 119 -11.83 -16.36 9.44
CA ASP A 119 -11.73 -17.55 10.26
C ASP A 119 -10.88 -17.32 11.50
N TYR A 120 -10.94 -18.25 12.46
CA TYR A 120 -10.21 -18.15 13.71
C TYR A 120 -8.71 -17.85 13.53
N THR A 121 -8.06 -18.54 12.57
CA THR A 121 -6.63 -18.32 12.32
C THR A 121 -6.36 -16.94 11.74
N ALA A 122 -7.20 -16.46 10.82
CA ALA A 122 -7.07 -15.12 10.24
C ALA A 122 -7.21 -14.04 11.32
N LYS A 123 -8.22 -14.16 12.18
CA LYS A 123 -8.44 -13.25 13.31
C LYS A 123 -7.26 -13.22 14.27
N MET A 124 -6.81 -14.38 14.73
CA MET A 124 -5.65 -14.50 15.62
C MET A 124 -4.38 -13.84 14.99
N LYS A 125 -4.14 -14.09 13.70
CA LYS A 125 -2.98 -13.50 13.00
C LYS A 125 -3.14 -12.01 12.73
N THR A 126 -4.36 -11.52 12.61
CA THR A 126 -4.66 -10.09 12.53
C THR A 126 -4.37 -9.40 13.86
N GLU A 127 -4.76 -9.99 14.98
CA GLU A 127 -4.46 -9.47 16.33
C GLU A 127 -2.95 -9.44 16.61
N GLU A 128 -2.22 -10.52 16.27
CA GLU A 128 -0.75 -10.52 16.36
C GLU A 128 -0.13 -9.38 15.53
N PHE A 129 -0.67 -9.13 14.35
CA PHE A 129 -0.18 -8.08 13.47
C PHE A 129 -0.51 -6.68 14.00
N ILE A 130 -1.71 -6.45 14.54
CA ILE A 130 -2.11 -5.20 15.19
C ILE A 130 -1.18 -4.90 16.38
N SER A 131 -0.91 -5.89 17.23
CA SER A 131 0.04 -5.74 18.33
C SER A 131 1.45 -5.35 17.86
N ALA A 132 1.87 -5.78 16.68
CA ALA A 132 3.14 -5.37 16.09
C ALA A 132 3.10 -3.93 15.55
N ILE A 133 1.97 -3.49 15.00
CA ILE A 133 1.74 -2.08 14.58
C ILE A 133 1.86 -1.16 15.79
N ASP A 134 1.23 -1.51 16.91
CA ASP A 134 1.24 -0.71 18.15
C ASP A 134 2.67 -0.48 18.66
N GLN A 135 3.55 -1.47 18.50
CA GLN A 135 4.95 -1.38 18.90
C GLN A 135 5.76 -0.38 18.05
N LEU A 136 5.33 -0.06 16.83
CA LEU A 136 5.95 1.00 16.02
C LEU A 136 5.66 2.41 16.57
N GLY A 137 4.58 2.58 17.33
CA GLY A 137 4.16 3.85 17.89
C GLY A 137 4.04 4.93 16.80
N VAL A 138 4.66 6.08 17.02
CA VAL A 138 4.63 7.22 16.09
C VAL A 138 5.23 6.91 14.70
N LYS A 139 6.03 5.84 14.59
CA LYS A 139 6.64 5.39 13.33
C LYS A 139 5.74 4.46 12.52
N SER A 140 4.56 4.10 13.04
CA SER A 140 3.55 3.40 12.24
C SER A 140 3.05 4.30 11.12
N GLY A 141 3.11 3.78 9.89
CA GLY A 141 2.53 4.38 8.70
C GLY A 141 1.15 3.79 8.38
N ILE A 142 0.71 3.96 7.14
CA ILE A 142 -0.50 3.30 6.64
C ILE A 142 -0.17 1.83 6.38
N ASN A 143 -0.75 0.92 7.15
CA ASN A 143 -0.59 -0.52 6.93
C ASN A 143 -1.53 -1.00 5.83
N PHE A 144 -1.17 -2.06 5.11
CA PHE A 144 -1.94 -2.41 3.93
C PHE A 144 -2.18 -3.91 3.73
N ALA A 145 -3.40 -4.22 3.31
CA ALA A 145 -3.84 -5.55 2.88
C ALA A 145 -3.76 -5.66 1.35
N VAL A 146 -3.07 -6.67 0.84
CA VAL A 146 -3.12 -7.03 -0.58
C VAL A 146 -3.98 -8.27 -0.72
N MET A 147 -5.20 -8.09 -1.19
CA MET A 147 -6.16 -9.19 -1.32
C MET A 147 -5.75 -10.19 -2.40
N ALA A 148 -6.06 -11.45 -2.17
CA ALA A 148 -5.77 -12.50 -3.15
C ALA A 148 -6.51 -12.26 -4.48
N LYS A 149 -5.95 -12.72 -5.61
CA LYS A 149 -6.59 -12.58 -6.93
C LYS A 149 -7.97 -13.26 -7.02
N TYR A 150 -8.20 -14.30 -6.23
CA TYR A 150 -9.48 -15.01 -6.16
C TYR A 150 -10.48 -14.40 -5.19
N PHE A 151 -10.09 -13.38 -4.41
CA PHE A 151 -11.00 -12.63 -3.55
C PHE A 151 -11.87 -11.71 -4.40
N LYS A 152 -13.10 -12.14 -4.64
CA LYS A 152 -14.05 -11.50 -5.57
C LYS A 152 -15.05 -10.62 -4.82
N SER A 153 -15.73 -9.75 -5.54
CA SER A 153 -16.80 -8.90 -5.01
C SER A 153 -17.97 -9.67 -4.39
N SER A 154 -18.19 -10.93 -4.77
CA SER A 154 -19.16 -11.82 -4.08
C SER A 154 -18.82 -12.08 -2.62
N GLN A 155 -17.60 -11.72 -2.18
CA GLN A 155 -17.14 -11.81 -0.78
C GLN A 155 -17.17 -10.43 -0.08
N PHE A 156 -18.12 -9.59 -0.45
CA PHE A 156 -18.26 -8.25 0.13
C PHE A 156 -18.52 -8.29 1.65
N ASN A 157 -19.38 -9.21 2.09
CA ASN A 157 -19.68 -9.38 3.51
C ASN A 157 -18.44 -9.80 4.32
N GLU A 158 -17.56 -10.61 3.75
CA GLU A 158 -16.29 -11.00 4.37
C GLU A 158 -15.34 -9.81 4.46
N LEU A 159 -15.31 -8.96 3.44
CA LEU A 159 -14.55 -7.71 3.45
C LEU A 159 -15.05 -6.78 4.56
N GLU A 160 -16.36 -6.55 4.63
CA GLU A 160 -16.98 -5.69 5.65
C GLU A 160 -16.71 -6.23 7.07
N SER A 161 -16.83 -7.54 7.27
CA SER A 161 -16.52 -8.19 8.55
C SER A 161 -15.05 -8.00 8.94
N PHE A 162 -14.12 -8.13 8.01
CA PHE A 162 -12.70 -7.89 8.22
C PHE A 162 -12.43 -6.43 8.61
N ILE A 163 -13.04 -5.48 7.91
CA ILE A 163 -12.91 -4.04 8.20
C ILE A 163 -13.49 -3.71 9.57
N ASN A 164 -14.63 -4.28 9.95
CA ASN A 164 -15.24 -4.07 11.25
C ASN A 164 -14.43 -4.67 12.43
N PHE A 165 -13.60 -5.67 12.14
CA PHE A 165 -12.67 -6.25 13.12
C PHE A 165 -11.40 -5.43 13.28
N TRP A 166 -11.01 -4.62 12.29
CA TRP A 166 -9.80 -3.79 12.31
C TRP A 166 -9.97 -2.59 13.25
N PRO A 167 -8.96 -2.22 14.08
CA PRO A 167 -9.03 -1.06 14.95
C PRO A 167 -9.23 0.26 14.17
N VAL A 168 -10.14 1.09 14.65
CA VAL A 168 -10.51 2.35 13.98
C VAL A 168 -9.37 3.38 13.96
N ASP A 169 -8.47 3.31 14.92
CA ASP A 169 -7.31 4.21 15.10
C ASP A 169 -6.04 3.74 14.37
N ALA A 170 -6.04 2.53 13.82
CA ALA A 170 -4.94 2.01 13.03
C ALA A 170 -5.20 2.22 11.52
N PRO A 171 -4.48 3.12 10.84
CA PRO A 171 -4.70 3.36 9.41
C PRO A 171 -4.52 2.10 8.57
N LEU A 172 -5.54 1.78 7.77
CA LEU A 172 -5.58 0.61 6.89
C LEU A 172 -5.81 1.01 5.44
N ALA A 173 -4.98 0.47 4.56
CA ALA A 173 -5.20 0.52 3.12
C ALA A 173 -5.49 -0.88 2.54
N ILE A 174 -6.35 -0.97 1.52
CA ILE A 174 -6.73 -2.24 0.91
C ILE A 174 -6.50 -2.19 -0.61
N GLU A 175 -5.71 -3.17 -1.12
CA GLU A 175 -5.47 -3.39 -2.54
C GLU A 175 -6.35 -4.52 -3.06
N PHE A 176 -7.25 -4.21 -3.98
CA PHE A 176 -7.98 -5.21 -4.73
C PHE A 176 -7.22 -5.67 -5.97
N ARG A 177 -7.21 -6.98 -6.20
CA ARG A 177 -6.55 -7.61 -7.36
C ARG A 177 -7.49 -8.33 -8.31
N ASN A 178 -8.76 -8.47 -7.94
CA ASN A 178 -9.77 -9.05 -8.79
C ASN A 178 -10.60 -7.96 -9.48
N PRO A 179 -10.77 -8.01 -10.83
CA PRO A 179 -11.50 -6.98 -11.57
C PRO A 179 -12.96 -6.80 -11.13
N SER A 180 -13.59 -7.82 -10.55
CA SER A 180 -14.99 -7.73 -10.10
C SER A 180 -15.23 -6.63 -9.05
N TRP A 181 -14.21 -6.19 -8.34
CA TRP A 181 -14.30 -5.07 -7.39
C TRP A 181 -14.42 -3.71 -8.07
N PHE A 182 -14.16 -3.63 -9.38
CA PHE A 182 -14.18 -2.39 -10.16
C PHE A 182 -15.43 -2.25 -11.07
N GLU A 183 -16.35 -3.19 -10.99
CA GLU A 183 -17.68 -3.06 -11.58
C GLU A 183 -18.44 -1.90 -10.91
N ASN A 184 -19.20 -1.11 -11.71
CA ASN A 184 -19.68 0.20 -11.25
C ASN A 184 -20.51 0.17 -9.97
N SER A 185 -21.41 -0.81 -9.79
CA SER A 185 -22.24 -0.95 -8.58
C SER A 185 -21.38 -1.30 -7.35
N VAL A 186 -20.57 -2.34 -7.48
CA VAL A 186 -19.68 -2.83 -6.43
C VAL A 186 -18.66 -1.78 -6.02
N ARG A 187 -18.08 -1.08 -7.02
CA ARG A 187 -17.12 -0.01 -6.76
C ARG A 187 -17.72 1.09 -5.89
N ARG A 188 -18.97 1.48 -6.15
CA ARG A 188 -19.66 2.47 -5.35
C ARG A 188 -19.88 1.99 -3.91
N GLU A 189 -20.32 0.74 -3.74
CA GLU A 189 -20.59 0.15 -2.42
C GLU A 189 -19.32 0.13 -1.55
N TRP A 190 -18.18 -0.35 -2.07
CA TRP A 190 -16.96 -0.35 -1.25
C TRP A 190 -16.38 1.05 -1.03
N GLN A 191 -16.57 2.00 -1.95
CA GLN A 191 -16.16 3.38 -1.72
C GLN A 191 -16.97 4.02 -0.57
N GLU A 192 -18.26 3.77 -0.49
CA GLU A 192 -19.13 4.23 0.60
C GLU A 192 -18.69 3.59 1.94
N LEU A 193 -18.47 2.27 1.97
CA LEU A 193 -17.94 1.56 3.13
C LEU A 193 -16.58 2.11 3.57
N PHE A 194 -15.64 2.29 2.64
CA PHE A 194 -14.30 2.78 2.93
C PHE A 194 -14.33 4.23 3.45
N SER A 195 -15.18 5.07 2.89
CA SER A 195 -15.37 6.44 3.39
C SER A 195 -15.92 6.44 4.82
N LEU A 196 -16.91 5.59 5.11
CA LEU A 196 -17.51 5.46 6.43
C LEU A 196 -16.52 4.95 7.48
N LYS A 197 -15.65 3.99 7.10
CA LYS A 197 -14.71 3.30 7.99
C LYS A 197 -13.29 3.86 7.93
N ASN A 198 -13.08 4.98 7.22
CA ASN A 198 -11.76 5.60 7.05
C ASN A 198 -10.69 4.68 6.44
N ILE A 199 -11.10 3.76 5.58
CA ILE A 199 -10.20 2.83 4.86
C ILE A 199 -9.67 3.51 3.60
N ILE A 200 -8.42 3.24 3.24
CA ILE A 200 -7.73 3.83 2.11
C ILE A 200 -7.67 2.81 0.95
N PRO A 201 -8.19 3.12 -0.24
CA PRO A 201 -7.97 2.26 -1.39
C PRO A 201 -6.54 2.38 -1.89
N VAL A 202 -5.84 1.25 -2.04
CA VAL A 202 -4.50 1.24 -2.64
C VAL A 202 -4.63 1.33 -4.15
N ILE A 203 -4.01 2.34 -4.72
CA ILE A 203 -3.89 2.49 -6.17
C ILE A 203 -2.62 1.79 -6.62
N THR A 204 -2.75 0.71 -7.39
CA THR A 204 -1.59 0.00 -7.94
C THR A 204 -1.43 0.31 -9.42
N ASP A 205 -0.37 1.03 -9.75
CA ASP A 205 0.00 1.33 -11.13
C ASP A 205 1.12 0.39 -11.58
N THR A 206 0.76 -0.56 -12.43
CA THR A 206 1.68 -1.52 -13.06
C THR A 206 1.25 -1.79 -14.51
N PRO A 207 2.17 -1.98 -15.45
CA PRO A 207 1.84 -2.10 -16.88
C PRO A 207 0.81 -3.18 -17.18
N GLY A 208 0.95 -4.37 -16.61
CA GLY A 208 0.12 -5.54 -16.94
C GLY A 208 -1.18 -5.66 -16.13
N ARG A 209 -1.57 -4.65 -15.37
CA ARG A 209 -2.81 -4.69 -14.58
C ARG A 209 -3.55 -3.36 -14.62
N ARG A 210 -3.69 -2.84 -15.83
CA ARG A 210 -4.49 -1.62 -16.08
C ARG A 210 -5.99 -1.84 -15.80
N ASP A 211 -6.44 -3.09 -15.82
CA ASP A 211 -7.80 -3.54 -15.51
C ASP A 211 -8.24 -3.25 -14.06
N VAL A 212 -7.29 -3.08 -13.16
CA VAL A 212 -7.55 -2.75 -11.74
C VAL A 212 -6.99 -1.38 -11.34
N LEU A 213 -6.47 -0.62 -12.30
CA LEU A 213 -6.05 0.74 -12.03
C LEU A 213 -7.26 1.66 -11.84
N HIS A 214 -7.25 2.39 -10.77
CA HIS A 214 -8.30 3.36 -10.43
C HIS A 214 -7.69 4.64 -9.83
N PHE A 215 -8.49 5.69 -9.73
CA PHE A 215 -8.18 6.86 -8.93
C PHE A 215 -9.38 7.16 -8.01
N ASN A 216 -9.50 6.34 -6.96
CA ASN A 216 -10.57 6.48 -5.97
C ASN A 216 -9.98 6.97 -4.65
N LEU A 217 -10.56 8.01 -4.08
CA LEU A 217 -10.26 8.54 -2.75
C LEU A 217 -11.48 8.42 -1.86
N THR A 218 -11.31 7.84 -0.70
CA THR A 218 -12.35 7.64 0.31
C THR A 218 -12.15 8.50 1.56
N ASN A 219 -10.94 9.06 1.71
CA ASN A 219 -10.57 9.99 2.77
C ASN A 219 -9.43 10.91 2.30
N LYS A 220 -8.78 11.63 3.22
CA LYS A 220 -7.68 12.57 2.94
C LYS A 220 -6.33 11.92 2.61
N HIS A 221 -6.23 10.60 2.60
CA HIS A 221 -4.97 9.89 2.33
C HIS A 221 -5.00 9.24 0.95
N LEU A 222 -3.89 9.35 0.25
CA LEU A 222 -3.62 8.69 -1.02
C LEU A 222 -2.48 7.69 -0.84
N PHE A 223 -2.70 6.43 -1.24
CA PHE A 223 -1.70 5.38 -1.18
C PHE A 223 -1.48 4.79 -2.59
N ILE A 224 -0.34 5.12 -3.20
CA ILE A 224 0.02 4.66 -4.54
C ILE A 224 1.16 3.64 -4.44
N ARG A 225 0.98 2.49 -5.05
CA ARG A 225 2.02 1.49 -5.30
C ARG A 225 2.39 1.53 -6.78
N TYR A 226 3.49 2.19 -7.06
CA TYR A 226 4.04 2.31 -8.40
C TYR A 226 5.00 1.16 -8.69
N VAL A 227 4.80 0.46 -9.82
CA VAL A 227 5.69 -0.61 -10.29
C VAL A 227 6.23 -0.22 -11.64
N GLY A 228 7.52 0.13 -11.69
CA GLY A 228 8.25 0.42 -12.91
C GLY A 228 8.62 -0.86 -13.67
N ASP A 229 9.14 -0.69 -14.88
CA ASP A 229 9.65 -1.81 -15.69
C ASP A 229 11.06 -1.54 -16.22
N PHE A 230 12.04 -1.72 -15.33
CA PHE A 230 13.49 -1.73 -15.64
C PHE A 230 13.99 -0.54 -16.47
N ASN A 231 13.63 0.69 -16.08
CA ASN A 231 14.02 1.94 -16.76
C ASN A 231 13.43 2.10 -18.18
N HIS A 232 12.31 1.47 -18.47
CA HIS A 232 11.61 1.76 -19.72
C HIS A 232 11.17 3.24 -19.78
N PRO A 233 11.22 3.93 -20.94
CA PRO A 233 10.85 5.36 -21.06
C PRO A 233 9.46 5.69 -20.51
N SER A 234 8.52 4.73 -20.51
CA SER A 234 7.20 4.89 -19.92
C SER A 234 7.23 5.16 -18.40
N ASP A 235 8.28 4.73 -17.70
CA ASP A 235 8.37 4.91 -16.24
C ASP A 235 8.42 6.39 -15.86
N LEU A 236 9.28 7.18 -16.53
CA LEU A 236 9.36 8.62 -16.26
C LEU A 236 8.06 9.32 -16.65
N LYS A 237 7.49 8.98 -17.83
CA LYS A 237 6.22 9.55 -18.28
C LYS A 237 5.08 9.27 -17.30
N ARG A 238 5.00 8.06 -16.76
CA ARG A 238 3.99 7.69 -15.75
C ARG A 238 4.17 8.43 -14.42
N ILE A 239 5.43 8.60 -13.97
CA ILE A 239 5.74 9.39 -12.76
C ILE A 239 5.30 10.85 -12.99
N GLU A 240 5.57 11.43 -14.15
CA GLU A 240 5.14 12.78 -14.50
C GLU A 240 3.60 12.91 -14.50
N LEU A 241 2.89 11.95 -15.10
CA LEU A 241 1.42 11.91 -15.10
C LEU A 241 0.87 11.87 -13.67
N TRP A 242 1.47 11.05 -12.78
CA TRP A 242 1.08 10.99 -11.38
C TRP A 242 1.38 12.29 -10.65
N THR A 243 2.57 12.86 -10.83
CA THR A 243 2.94 14.15 -10.20
C THR A 243 1.93 15.22 -10.56
N ASN A 244 1.61 15.39 -11.85
CA ASN A 244 0.62 16.38 -12.31
C ASN A 244 -0.82 16.08 -11.85
N LYS A 245 -1.10 14.83 -11.44
CA LYS A 245 -2.44 14.44 -10.99
C LYS A 245 -2.66 14.69 -9.50
N ILE A 246 -1.59 14.66 -8.70
CA ILE A 246 -1.66 14.77 -7.22
C ILE A 246 -1.24 16.15 -6.69
N THR A 247 -0.60 16.98 -7.52
CA THR A 247 -0.30 18.40 -7.25
C THR A 247 -1.36 19.32 -7.85
#